data_92cdc2938af7244bf9943b88edf3d610
#
_entry.id   92cdc2938af7244bf9943b88edf3d610
#
_cell.length_a   1.000
_cell.length_b   1.000
_cell.length_c   1.000
_cell.angle_alpha   90.00
_cell.angle_beta   90.00
_cell.angle_gamma   90.00
#
_symmetry.space_group_name_H-M   'P 1'
#
loop_
_entity.id
_entity.type
_entity.pdbx_description
1 polymer ?
#
loop_
_entity_poly.entity_id
_entity_poly.type
_entity_poly.pdbx_seq_one_letter_code
_entity_poly.pdbx_strand_id
1 'polypeptide(L)'
;MASALGSEKEMREDDGSPSSPSGMSQYMDMTRTSEFTQEPHPTSMNLTTDNPDTSDTRVPDTSDAKKQGYGIPVDRPSANMPVGALSLEYNMNHKQRGLAVIFVHKTYCDGGPSSRACADHDRDICKKAFKHLGFTVEIHEDLRKKKFLQTLEEVSQRDHSDYDGLVVVFMSHGGIHQNTNTEFIWTFDGKVNTTELWKNFHAANCPSLAGKPKMFFIQACRGEDADKGVQLKARPRGLAVKTDSPHITQQDKEYAIPLYADMLMMWASYTGMYAFKSGNSGINGSVFLHYLTKVLGEDANNDDLATMLLRVTREVAVHYESYVPNNYKLDENKQVPQTMSTLMRKIYFF
;
A
#
# COMPACT_ATOMS: atom_id res chain seq x y z
N MET A 1 -6.25 -17.13 -65.15
CA MET A 1 -7.21 -16.41 -65.96
C MET A 1 -7.72 -15.29 -65.08
N ALA A 2 -7.21 -14.14 -65.30
CA ALA A 2 -7.78 -12.97 -65.99
C ALA A 2 -8.76 -12.26 -65.02
N SER A 3 -8.70 -11.07 -64.69
CA SER A 3 -8.21 -9.74 -65.13
C SER A 3 -9.08 -8.75 -64.37
N ALA A 4 -8.58 -7.80 -63.61
CA ALA A 4 -8.13 -6.48 -64.00
C ALA A 4 -9.20 -5.39 -64.03
N LEU A 5 -8.72 -4.19 -63.58
CA LEU A 5 -9.19 -2.81 -63.81
C LEU A 5 -10.23 -2.31 -62.77
N GLY A 6 -10.05 -1.29 -61.99
CA GLY A 6 -9.26 -0.03 -62.20
C GLY A 6 -10.24 1.13 -62.25
N SER A 7 -10.16 2.06 -61.32
CA SER A 7 -10.45 3.48 -61.66
C SER A 7 -9.95 4.41 -60.52
N GLU A 8 -8.91 5.13 -60.87
CA GLU A 8 -8.51 6.40 -60.27
C GLU A 8 -9.62 7.44 -60.42
N LYS A 9 -9.76 8.30 -59.41
CA LYS A 9 -10.27 9.67 -59.61
C LYS A 9 -9.54 10.65 -58.71
N GLU A 10 -8.90 11.55 -59.42
CA GLU A 10 -8.12 12.69 -58.99
C GLU A 10 -8.91 13.73 -58.16
N MET A 11 -8.12 14.35 -57.30
CA MET A 11 -8.00 15.76 -56.89
C MET A 11 -9.20 16.72 -57.07
N ARG A 12 -9.48 17.44 -55.99
CA ARG A 12 -9.56 18.94 -56.02
C ARG A 12 -9.17 19.49 -54.68
N GLU A 13 -8.10 20.31 -54.71
CA GLU A 13 -7.73 21.34 -53.76
C GLU A 13 -8.86 22.37 -53.64
N ASP A 14 -9.19 22.78 -52.42
CA ASP A 14 -9.86 24.06 -52.21
C ASP A 14 -9.17 24.82 -51.08
N ASP A 15 -8.54 25.90 -51.52
CA ASP A 15 -7.79 26.86 -50.75
C ASP A 15 -8.79 27.87 -50.16
N GLY A 16 -8.79 28.06 -48.87
CA GLY A 16 -9.72 28.99 -48.23
C GLY A 16 -9.28 29.38 -46.82
N SER A 17 -8.24 30.20 -46.75
CA SER A 17 -8.03 31.00 -45.54
C SER A 17 -9.04 32.13 -45.44
N PRO A 18 -9.51 32.43 -44.26
CA PRO A 18 -9.58 33.82 -43.86
C PRO A 18 -9.04 34.14 -42.46
N SER A 19 -8.09 35.07 -42.45
CA SER A 19 -7.97 36.25 -41.60
C SER A 19 -8.27 36.14 -40.10
N SER A 20 -7.22 36.41 -39.35
CA SER A 20 -7.21 36.87 -37.95
C SER A 20 -7.97 38.17 -37.74
N PRO A 21 -8.45 38.41 -36.54
CA PRO A 21 -8.31 39.74 -35.97
C PRO A 21 -7.50 39.74 -34.67
N SER A 22 -6.55 40.63 -34.67
CA SER A 22 -5.80 41.20 -33.57
C SER A 22 -6.68 41.61 -32.38
N GLY A 23 -6.32 41.22 -31.18
CA GLY A 23 -6.90 41.69 -29.94
C GLY A 23 -5.83 41.78 -28.85
N MET A 24 -5.48 42.97 -28.53
CA MET A 24 -4.45 43.49 -27.64
C MET A 24 -4.22 42.75 -26.31
N SER A 25 -2.96 42.57 -26.05
CA SER A 25 -2.25 42.56 -24.77
C SER A 25 -2.79 43.56 -23.75
N GLN A 26 -3.07 43.10 -22.54
CA GLN A 26 -2.91 43.90 -21.34
C GLN A 26 -2.18 43.07 -20.28
N TYR A 27 -0.88 43.29 -20.21
CA TYR A 27 -0.06 43.00 -19.03
C TYR A 27 -0.49 44.00 -17.94
N MET A 28 -1.01 43.49 -16.83
CA MET A 28 -1.05 44.23 -15.57
C MET A 28 0.06 43.74 -14.67
N ASP A 29 1.10 44.52 -14.62
CA ASP A 29 2.14 44.55 -13.60
C ASP A 29 1.50 45.02 -12.28
N MET A 30 1.53 44.16 -11.24
CA MET A 30 1.20 44.53 -9.87
C MET A 30 2.35 44.14 -8.93
N THR A 31 3.42 44.92 -9.03
CA THR A 31 4.32 45.12 -7.89
C THR A 31 3.61 46.04 -6.88
N ARG A 32 3.12 45.46 -5.81
CA ARG A 32 2.65 46.21 -4.64
C ARG A 32 3.42 45.80 -3.42
N THR A 33 4.43 46.57 -3.11
CA THR A 33 5.07 46.66 -1.80
C THR A 33 4.04 47.12 -0.77
N SER A 34 3.71 46.29 0.20
CA SER A 34 2.97 46.71 1.39
C SER A 34 3.93 46.88 2.54
N GLU A 35 4.06 48.12 2.96
CA GLU A 35 4.73 48.56 4.18
C GLU A 35 4.12 47.89 5.42
N PHE A 36 4.99 47.38 6.28
CA PHE A 36 4.65 46.91 7.63
C PHE A 36 4.42 48.15 8.51
N THR A 37 3.19 48.45 8.83
CA THR A 37 2.84 49.33 9.95
C THR A 37 2.71 48.45 11.20
N GLN A 38 3.59 48.70 12.17
CA GLN A 38 3.49 48.20 13.54
C GLN A 38 2.30 48.84 14.25
N GLU A 39 1.35 48.05 14.71
CA GLU A 39 0.37 48.44 15.71
C GLU A 39 0.78 47.97 17.11
N PRO A 40 0.41 48.70 18.19
CA PRO A 40 0.97 48.51 19.52
C PRO A 40 0.34 47.36 20.27
N HIS A 41 1.18 46.66 21.05
CA HIS A 41 0.81 45.58 21.96
C HIS A 41 -0.28 45.99 22.96
N PRO A 42 -1.36 45.24 23.13
CA PRO A 42 -2.20 45.36 24.31
C PRO A 42 -1.59 44.54 25.48
N THR A 43 -1.71 45.17 26.60
CA THR A 43 -1.33 44.81 27.95
C THR A 43 -1.70 43.37 28.33
N SER A 44 -0.80 42.71 29.06
CA SER A 44 -0.95 41.39 29.66
C SER A 44 -2.25 41.20 30.44
N MET A 45 -3.12 40.36 29.91
CA MET A 45 -4.15 39.68 30.74
C MET A 45 -3.60 38.31 31.12
N ASN A 46 -3.46 38.09 32.44
CA ASN A 46 -3.24 36.78 33.00
C ASN A 46 -4.43 35.88 32.69
N LEU A 47 -4.36 35.07 31.64
CA LEU A 47 -5.19 33.88 31.49
C LEU A 47 -4.45 32.74 32.21
N THR A 48 -5.02 32.32 33.33
CA THR A 48 -4.77 31.00 33.89
C THR A 48 -5.25 29.99 32.85
N THR A 49 -4.35 29.49 32.06
CA THR A 49 -4.61 28.33 31.20
C THR A 49 -4.54 27.09 32.08
N ASP A 50 -5.70 26.60 32.49
CA ASP A 50 -5.82 25.19 32.84
C ASP A 50 -5.59 24.38 31.54
N ASN A 51 -4.33 24.09 31.30
CA ASN A 51 -3.93 23.15 30.30
C ASN A 51 -4.22 21.76 30.90
N PRO A 52 -5.08 20.91 30.31
CA PRO A 52 -5.16 19.53 30.77
C PRO A 52 -3.80 18.90 30.52
N ASP A 53 -3.10 18.65 31.60
CA ASP A 53 -1.76 18.12 31.67
C ASP A 53 -1.69 16.80 30.90
N THR A 54 -1.03 16.82 29.76
CA THR A 54 -0.69 15.64 28.96
C THR A 54 0.57 14.96 29.46
N SER A 55 0.99 15.24 30.68
CA SER A 55 2.26 14.80 31.23
C SER A 55 2.26 13.43 31.89
N ASP A 56 1.28 12.56 31.65
CA ASP A 56 1.34 11.20 32.17
C ASP A 56 1.71 10.16 31.08
N THR A 57 2.85 10.42 30.43
CA THR A 57 3.58 9.39 29.67
C THR A 57 4.48 8.58 30.61
N ARG A 58 3.95 8.02 31.67
CA ARG A 58 4.66 7.00 32.42
C ARG A 58 4.65 5.71 31.59
N VAL A 59 5.83 5.31 31.15
CA VAL A 59 6.05 3.90 30.79
C VAL A 59 5.72 3.09 32.05
N PRO A 60 4.75 2.17 32.02
CA PRO A 60 4.37 1.43 33.22
C PRO A 60 5.58 0.66 33.72
N ASP A 61 6.05 1.00 34.91
CA ASP A 61 7.00 0.16 35.62
C ASP A 61 6.28 -1.13 35.99
N THR A 62 6.77 -2.26 35.50
CA THR A 62 6.19 -3.58 35.73
C THR A 62 6.16 -4.00 37.20
N SER A 63 6.76 -3.24 38.12
CA SER A 63 6.73 -3.44 39.56
C SER A 63 5.45 -2.92 40.25
N ASP A 64 4.70 -1.98 39.61
CA ASP A 64 3.52 -1.34 40.18
C ASP A 64 2.18 -2.04 39.91
N ALA A 65 2.17 -3.20 39.30
CA ALA A 65 0.95 -3.96 38.93
C ALA A 65 0.10 -4.45 40.12
N LYS A 66 0.37 -4.01 41.35
CA LYS A 66 -0.38 -4.37 42.57
C LYS A 66 -1.00 -3.19 43.33
N LYS A 67 -1.02 -1.98 42.79
CA LYS A 67 -1.81 -0.91 43.40
C LYS A 67 -3.23 -0.94 42.83
N GLN A 68 -4.18 -1.30 43.70
CA GLN A 68 -5.63 -1.23 43.46
C GLN A 68 -6.01 0.21 43.05
N GLY A 69 -6.05 0.47 41.75
CA GLY A 69 -6.71 1.65 41.21
C GLY A 69 -8.22 1.38 41.09
N TYR A 70 -9.04 2.32 41.55
CA TYR A 70 -10.48 2.35 41.33
C TYR A 70 -10.78 2.66 39.83
N GLY A 71 -10.34 1.78 38.94
CA GLY A 71 -10.70 1.84 37.53
C GLY A 71 -11.77 0.78 37.24
N ILE A 72 -12.80 1.14 36.48
CA ILE A 72 -13.73 0.17 35.91
C ILE A 72 -12.90 -0.84 35.12
N PRO A 73 -13.01 -2.16 35.37
CA PRO A 73 -12.29 -3.15 34.60
C PRO A 73 -12.62 -2.98 33.12
N VAL A 74 -11.62 -2.68 32.30
CA VAL A 74 -11.81 -2.66 30.84
C VAL A 74 -11.82 -4.12 30.42
N ASP A 75 -12.99 -4.60 30.01
CA ASP A 75 -13.12 -5.95 29.43
C ASP A 75 -12.40 -5.97 28.08
N ARG A 76 -11.19 -6.53 28.07
CA ARG A 76 -10.36 -6.66 26.87
C ARG A 76 -10.55 -8.05 26.28
N PRO A 77 -10.74 -8.17 24.96
CA PRO A 77 -10.70 -9.47 24.30
C PRO A 77 -9.40 -10.19 24.66
N SER A 78 -9.48 -11.47 24.99
CA SER A 78 -8.32 -12.31 25.29
C SER A 78 -7.91 -13.14 24.10
N ALA A 79 -6.63 -13.35 23.91
CA ALA A 79 -6.07 -14.23 22.89
C ALA A 79 -4.83 -14.97 23.44
N ASN A 80 -4.48 -16.08 22.83
CA ASN A 80 -3.26 -16.80 23.18
C ASN A 80 -2.03 -15.98 22.77
N MET A 81 -1.04 -15.93 23.67
CA MET A 81 0.23 -15.24 23.42
C MET A 81 1.11 -16.09 22.48
N PRO A 82 1.36 -15.67 21.21
CA PRO A 82 2.14 -16.49 20.28
C PRO A 82 3.66 -16.41 20.52
N VAL A 83 4.13 -15.32 21.14
CA VAL A 83 5.55 -15.07 21.46
C VAL A 83 5.65 -14.22 22.72
N GLY A 84 6.79 -14.23 23.40
CA GLY A 84 7.08 -13.38 24.55
C GLY A 84 7.07 -11.88 24.19
N ALA A 85 6.80 -11.04 25.19
CA ALA A 85 6.68 -9.58 25.03
C ALA A 85 7.91 -8.94 24.36
N LEU A 86 9.10 -9.42 24.70
CA LEU A 86 10.38 -8.87 24.22
C LEU A 86 10.96 -9.61 23.01
N SER A 87 10.25 -10.57 22.43
CA SER A 87 10.70 -11.24 21.22
C SER A 87 10.86 -10.25 20.07
N LEU A 88 12.00 -10.29 19.38
CA LEU A 88 12.29 -9.47 18.21
C LEU A 88 11.74 -10.08 16.92
N GLU A 89 11.27 -11.32 16.97
CA GLU A 89 10.80 -12.08 15.83
C GLU A 89 9.41 -12.67 16.11
N TYR A 90 8.59 -12.78 15.06
CA TYR A 90 7.35 -13.53 15.14
C TYR A 90 7.63 -15.03 15.22
N ASN A 91 6.79 -15.77 15.93
CA ASN A 91 6.81 -17.23 15.88
C ASN A 91 6.27 -17.68 14.50
N MET A 92 7.17 -18.19 13.68
CA MET A 92 6.87 -18.72 12.33
C MET A 92 6.98 -20.26 12.30
N ASN A 93 6.73 -20.94 13.45
CA ASN A 93 6.84 -22.38 13.63
C ASN A 93 5.53 -23.02 14.11
N HIS A 94 4.37 -22.46 13.76
CA HIS A 94 3.09 -23.11 13.97
C HIS A 94 2.93 -24.29 13.01
N LYS A 95 1.86 -25.08 13.16
CA LYS A 95 1.61 -26.26 12.32
C LYS A 95 1.56 -25.95 10.82
N GLN A 96 1.12 -24.75 10.47
CA GLN A 96 0.97 -24.30 9.09
C GLN A 96 1.48 -22.86 8.96
N ARG A 97 2.07 -22.54 7.82
CA ARG A 97 2.48 -21.19 7.48
C ARG A 97 1.30 -20.20 7.50
N GLY A 98 0.14 -20.64 7.05
CA GLY A 98 -1.08 -19.85 7.03
C GLY A 98 -1.73 -19.76 5.67
N LEU A 99 -2.62 -18.81 5.54
CA LEU A 99 -3.44 -18.59 4.36
C LEU A 99 -2.92 -17.40 3.57
N ALA A 100 -2.85 -17.52 2.23
CA ALA A 100 -2.69 -16.40 1.30
C ALA A 100 -3.95 -16.30 0.45
N VAL A 101 -4.78 -15.29 0.70
CA VAL A 101 -6.03 -15.05 -0.03
C VAL A 101 -5.77 -14.02 -1.11
N ILE A 102 -6.02 -14.37 -2.37
CA ILE A 102 -5.78 -13.51 -3.53
C ILE A 102 -7.11 -13.13 -4.16
N PHE A 103 -7.47 -11.86 -4.08
CA PHE A 103 -8.63 -11.29 -4.78
C PHE A 103 -8.18 -10.67 -6.09
N VAL A 104 -8.71 -11.17 -7.20
CA VAL A 104 -8.38 -10.74 -8.55
C VAL A 104 -9.64 -10.18 -9.22
N HIS A 105 -9.62 -8.90 -9.55
CA HIS A 105 -10.65 -8.28 -10.37
C HIS A 105 -10.07 -8.02 -11.77
N LYS A 106 -10.55 -8.79 -12.74
CA LYS A 106 -10.14 -8.77 -14.15
C LYS A 106 -11.18 -8.08 -15.02
N THR A 107 -12.44 -8.38 -14.74
CA THR A 107 -13.59 -7.88 -15.50
C THR A 107 -14.53 -7.08 -14.60
N TYR A 108 -15.29 -6.19 -15.19
CA TYR A 108 -16.19 -5.29 -14.47
C TYR A 108 -17.52 -5.21 -15.19
N CYS A 109 -18.60 -4.92 -14.46
CA CYS A 109 -19.92 -4.70 -15.06
C CYS A 109 -19.96 -3.40 -15.89
N ASP A 110 -21.01 -3.23 -16.66
CA ASP A 110 -21.24 -2.05 -17.49
C ASP A 110 -21.13 -0.75 -16.67
N GLY A 111 -20.40 0.23 -17.21
CA GLY A 111 -20.08 1.48 -16.52
C GLY A 111 -18.89 1.39 -15.55
N GLY A 112 -18.26 0.23 -15.40
CA GLY A 112 -17.01 0.04 -14.68
C GLY A 112 -15.78 0.38 -15.51
N PRO A 113 -14.57 0.21 -14.94
CA PRO A 113 -13.31 0.41 -15.65
C PRO A 113 -13.07 -0.68 -16.71
N SER A 114 -12.09 -0.46 -17.58
CA SER A 114 -11.68 -1.44 -18.59
C SER A 114 -11.12 -2.72 -17.96
N SER A 115 -11.24 -3.85 -18.64
CA SER A 115 -10.67 -5.13 -18.19
C SER A 115 -9.16 -5.08 -18.03
N ARG A 116 -8.63 -5.85 -17.08
CA ARG A 116 -7.20 -5.95 -16.77
C ARG A 116 -6.59 -7.17 -17.47
N ALA A 117 -6.02 -6.98 -18.64
CA ALA A 117 -5.45 -8.07 -19.44
C ALA A 117 -4.32 -8.86 -18.74
N CYS A 118 -3.56 -8.20 -17.83
CA CYS A 118 -2.47 -8.83 -17.09
C CYS A 118 -2.91 -9.61 -15.83
N ALA A 119 -4.20 -9.61 -15.48
CA ALA A 119 -4.68 -10.14 -14.20
C ALA A 119 -4.36 -11.63 -13.99
N ASP A 120 -4.46 -12.45 -15.05
CA ASP A 120 -4.16 -13.88 -14.97
C ASP A 120 -2.68 -14.13 -14.68
N HIS A 121 -1.78 -13.38 -15.34
CA HIS A 121 -0.34 -13.47 -15.07
C HIS A 121 -0.01 -13.02 -13.65
N ASP A 122 -0.52 -11.87 -13.23
CA ASP A 122 -0.35 -11.33 -11.87
C ASP A 122 -0.78 -12.34 -10.79
N ARG A 123 -1.96 -12.95 -10.99
CA ARG A 123 -2.49 -14.02 -10.12
C ARG A 123 -1.53 -15.19 -10.01
N ASP A 124 -1.03 -15.67 -11.15
CA ASP A 124 -0.24 -16.89 -11.21
C ASP A 124 1.16 -16.71 -10.59
N ILE A 125 1.81 -15.57 -10.80
CA ILE A 125 3.09 -15.28 -10.15
C ILE A 125 2.94 -15.13 -8.63
N CYS A 126 1.88 -14.47 -8.14
CA CYS A 126 1.59 -14.39 -6.70
C CYS A 126 1.27 -15.75 -6.09
N LYS A 127 0.40 -16.55 -6.76
CA LYS A 127 0.11 -17.92 -6.35
C LYS A 127 1.38 -18.76 -6.19
N LYS A 128 2.30 -18.67 -7.17
CA LYS A 128 3.58 -19.38 -7.14
C LYS A 128 4.45 -18.92 -5.96
N ALA A 129 4.60 -17.59 -5.78
CA ALA A 129 5.44 -17.01 -4.74
C ALA A 129 4.94 -17.38 -3.34
N PHE A 130 3.64 -17.21 -3.04
CA PHE A 130 3.13 -17.53 -1.71
C PHE A 130 3.08 -19.03 -1.41
N LYS A 131 2.85 -19.87 -2.42
CA LYS A 131 3.04 -21.33 -2.26
C LYS A 131 4.49 -21.69 -1.95
N HIS A 132 5.46 -21.03 -2.58
CA HIS A 132 6.89 -21.24 -2.30
C HIS A 132 7.25 -20.88 -0.86
N LEU A 133 6.64 -19.83 -0.30
CA LEU A 133 6.76 -19.44 1.11
C LEU A 133 6.01 -20.36 2.08
N GLY A 134 5.32 -21.39 1.60
CA GLY A 134 4.61 -22.37 2.41
C GLY A 134 3.14 -22.03 2.72
N PHE A 135 2.59 -20.95 2.18
CA PHE A 135 1.18 -20.59 2.40
C PHE A 135 0.22 -21.49 1.60
N THR A 136 -0.93 -21.80 2.20
CA THR A 136 -2.09 -22.31 1.46
C THR A 136 -2.74 -21.17 0.70
N VAL A 137 -2.87 -21.28 -0.63
CA VAL A 137 -3.35 -20.18 -1.48
C VAL A 137 -4.80 -20.40 -1.87
N GLU A 138 -5.66 -19.44 -1.55
CA GLU A 138 -7.04 -19.30 -2.03
C GLU A 138 -7.15 -18.15 -3.03
N ILE A 139 -7.93 -18.32 -4.11
CA ILE A 139 -8.11 -17.33 -5.15
C ILE A 139 -9.60 -17.06 -5.34
N HIS A 140 -9.94 -15.78 -5.38
CA HIS A 140 -11.29 -15.30 -5.66
C HIS A 140 -11.24 -14.32 -6.83
N GLU A 141 -11.98 -14.65 -7.90
CA GLU A 141 -11.99 -13.87 -9.14
C GLU A 141 -13.32 -13.15 -9.31
N ASP A 142 -13.26 -11.89 -9.73
CA ASP A 142 -14.39 -11.05 -10.17
C ASP A 142 -15.60 -11.07 -9.22
N LEU A 143 -15.34 -11.09 -7.90
CA LEU A 143 -16.41 -11.07 -6.92
C LEU A 143 -17.19 -9.76 -6.99
N ARG A 144 -18.52 -9.86 -6.88
CA ARG A 144 -19.40 -8.72 -6.62
C ARG A 144 -19.14 -8.13 -5.24
N LYS A 145 -19.33 -6.84 -5.08
CA LYS A 145 -19.04 -6.08 -3.83
C LYS A 145 -19.58 -6.79 -2.58
N LYS A 146 -20.83 -7.21 -2.60
CA LYS A 146 -21.43 -7.90 -1.44
C LYS A 146 -20.68 -9.19 -1.09
N LYS A 147 -20.40 -10.05 -2.09
CA LYS A 147 -19.69 -11.32 -1.86
C LYS A 147 -18.24 -11.10 -1.49
N PHE A 148 -17.58 -10.09 -2.07
CA PHE A 148 -16.22 -9.69 -1.73
C PHE A 148 -16.11 -9.34 -0.23
N LEU A 149 -16.96 -8.43 0.27
CA LEU A 149 -16.96 -8.03 1.69
C LEU A 149 -17.34 -9.22 2.60
N GLN A 150 -18.30 -10.02 2.21
CA GLN A 150 -18.66 -11.25 2.91
C GLN A 150 -17.49 -12.23 3.00
N THR A 151 -16.74 -12.43 1.90
CA THR A 151 -15.57 -13.32 1.89
C THR A 151 -14.45 -12.80 2.79
N LEU A 152 -14.19 -11.48 2.83
CA LEU A 152 -13.24 -10.89 3.79
C LEU A 152 -13.66 -11.16 5.24
N GLU A 153 -14.96 -11.02 5.54
CA GLU A 153 -15.50 -11.33 6.86
C GLU A 153 -15.38 -12.83 7.18
N GLU A 154 -15.77 -13.72 6.25
CA GLU A 154 -15.62 -15.16 6.40
C GLU A 154 -14.16 -15.57 6.68
N VAL A 155 -13.19 -14.96 5.99
CA VAL A 155 -11.75 -15.20 6.23
C VAL A 155 -11.35 -14.72 7.62
N SER A 156 -11.80 -13.56 8.07
CA SER A 156 -11.44 -13.05 9.40
C SER A 156 -12.03 -13.85 10.55
N GLN A 157 -13.15 -14.55 10.33
CA GLN A 157 -13.84 -15.38 11.32
C GLN A 157 -13.31 -16.81 11.39
N ARG A 158 -12.41 -17.21 10.49
CA ARG A 158 -11.77 -18.53 10.55
C ARG A 158 -10.87 -18.65 11.77
N ASP A 159 -10.65 -19.89 12.22
CA ASP A 159 -9.63 -20.15 13.22
C ASP A 159 -8.24 -20.19 12.58
N HIS A 160 -7.40 -19.21 12.93
CA HIS A 160 -6.01 -19.09 12.51
C HIS A 160 -5.01 -19.50 13.61
N SER A 161 -5.47 -20.21 14.65
CA SER A 161 -4.63 -20.56 15.80
C SER A 161 -3.40 -21.35 15.42
N ASP A 162 -3.52 -22.27 14.46
CA ASP A 162 -2.44 -23.10 13.95
C ASP A 162 -1.58 -22.45 12.84
N TYR A 163 -1.82 -21.17 12.52
CA TYR A 163 -1.14 -20.43 11.44
C TYR A 163 -0.06 -19.49 11.99
N ASP A 164 1.03 -19.30 11.21
CA ASP A 164 2.05 -18.31 11.50
C ASP A 164 1.53 -16.88 11.24
N GLY A 165 0.72 -16.70 10.21
CA GLY A 165 0.17 -15.42 9.83
C GLY A 165 -0.82 -15.48 8.67
N LEU A 166 -1.23 -14.31 8.19
CA LEU A 166 -2.16 -14.17 7.08
C LEU A 166 -1.56 -13.27 5.99
N VAL A 167 -1.74 -13.66 4.73
CA VAL A 167 -1.48 -12.82 3.56
C VAL A 167 -2.81 -12.56 2.84
N VAL A 168 -3.06 -11.32 2.44
CA VAL A 168 -4.17 -10.96 1.56
C VAL A 168 -3.64 -10.10 0.42
N VAL A 169 -3.93 -10.48 -0.81
CA VAL A 169 -3.51 -9.76 -2.01
C VAL A 169 -4.76 -9.25 -2.74
N PHE A 170 -4.75 -7.98 -3.09
CA PHE A 170 -5.81 -7.34 -3.87
C PHE A 170 -5.26 -6.87 -5.20
N MET A 171 -5.89 -7.28 -6.29
CA MET A 171 -5.51 -6.91 -7.65
C MET A 171 -6.72 -6.33 -8.35
N SER A 172 -6.74 -5.01 -8.55
CA SER A 172 -7.86 -4.31 -9.19
C SER A 172 -7.46 -2.97 -9.77
N HIS A 173 -8.44 -2.26 -10.33
CA HIS A 173 -8.39 -0.81 -10.47
C HIS A 173 -8.68 -0.14 -9.14
N GLY A 174 -8.16 1.06 -8.96
CA GLY A 174 -8.40 1.88 -7.77
C GLY A 174 -8.24 3.37 -8.08
N GLY A 175 -8.49 4.19 -7.08
CA GLY A 175 -8.39 5.64 -7.16
C GLY A 175 -8.85 6.32 -5.88
N ILE A 176 -9.13 7.62 -5.99
CA ILE A 176 -9.62 8.46 -4.89
C ILE A 176 -11.02 8.95 -5.22
N HIS A 177 -11.91 8.93 -4.26
CA HIS A 177 -13.23 9.56 -4.35
C HIS A 177 -13.06 11.09 -4.31
N GLN A 178 -13.46 11.79 -5.36
CA GLN A 178 -13.30 13.25 -5.48
C GLN A 178 -13.96 14.03 -4.34
N ASN A 179 -15.09 13.55 -3.83
CA ASN A 179 -15.87 14.28 -2.81
C ASN A 179 -15.37 14.02 -1.37
N THR A 180 -14.80 12.87 -1.09
CA THR A 180 -14.43 12.43 0.28
C THR A 180 -12.93 12.29 0.47
N ASN A 181 -12.15 12.38 -0.60
CA ASN A 181 -10.71 12.12 -0.63
C ASN A 181 -10.32 10.75 -0.05
N THR A 182 -11.24 9.77 -0.11
CA THR A 182 -11.01 8.41 0.36
C THR A 182 -10.59 7.50 -0.78
N GLU A 183 -9.60 6.66 -0.52
CA GLU A 183 -9.13 5.67 -1.50
C GLU A 183 -10.09 4.50 -1.62
N PHE A 184 -10.23 3.98 -2.83
CA PHE A 184 -11.07 2.82 -3.13
C PHE A 184 -10.39 1.87 -4.10
N ILE A 185 -10.83 0.61 -4.09
CA ILE A 185 -10.61 -0.36 -5.16
C ILE A 185 -11.95 -0.73 -5.80
N TRP A 186 -11.90 -1.17 -7.07
CA TRP A 186 -13.05 -1.71 -7.76
C TRP A 186 -13.24 -3.20 -7.44
N THR A 187 -14.47 -3.60 -7.19
CA THR A 187 -14.95 -4.98 -7.31
C THR A 187 -15.66 -5.14 -8.65
N PHE A 188 -16.20 -6.32 -8.96
CA PHE A 188 -16.90 -6.53 -10.24
C PHE A 188 -17.98 -5.47 -10.53
N ASP A 189 -18.77 -5.08 -9.54
CA ASP A 189 -19.95 -4.23 -9.67
C ASP A 189 -19.96 -2.95 -8.80
N GLY A 190 -18.83 -2.58 -8.22
CA GLY A 190 -18.79 -1.36 -7.44
C GLY A 190 -17.48 -1.10 -6.72
N LYS A 191 -17.38 0.08 -6.12
CA LYS A 191 -16.21 0.56 -5.37
C LYS A 191 -16.30 0.14 -3.90
N VAL A 192 -15.16 -0.23 -3.33
CA VAL A 192 -14.98 -0.53 -1.90
C VAL A 192 -13.88 0.37 -1.36
N ASN A 193 -14.15 1.09 -0.27
CA ASN A 193 -13.12 1.90 0.38
C ASN A 193 -12.00 1.00 0.91
N THR A 194 -10.77 1.45 0.80
CA THR A 194 -9.62 0.64 1.19
C THR A 194 -9.58 0.27 2.66
N THR A 195 -10.14 1.10 3.54
CA THR A 195 -10.29 0.80 4.97
C THR A 195 -11.09 -0.47 5.25
N GLU A 196 -12.03 -0.84 4.35
CA GLU A 196 -12.81 -2.08 4.46
C GLU A 196 -11.97 -3.35 4.27
N LEU A 197 -10.81 -3.24 3.62
CA LEU A 197 -9.97 -4.39 3.24
C LEU A 197 -9.35 -5.09 4.45
N TRP A 198 -9.10 -4.36 5.53
CA TRP A 198 -8.42 -4.88 6.73
C TRP A 198 -9.19 -4.67 8.03
N LYS A 199 -10.32 -3.94 8.02
CA LYS A 199 -11.05 -3.61 9.26
C LYS A 199 -11.47 -4.83 10.09
N ASN A 200 -11.72 -5.98 9.45
CA ASN A 200 -12.18 -7.18 10.14
C ASN A 200 -11.02 -7.98 10.77
N PHE A 201 -9.76 -7.64 10.45
CA PHE A 201 -8.58 -8.40 10.87
C PHE A 201 -7.86 -7.82 12.09
N HIS A 202 -8.41 -6.80 12.75
CA HIS A 202 -7.86 -6.31 14.00
C HIS A 202 -8.08 -7.32 15.14
N ALA A 203 -7.23 -7.26 16.17
CA ALA A 203 -7.16 -8.28 17.20
C ALA A 203 -8.49 -8.60 17.92
N ALA A 204 -9.40 -7.62 18.07
CA ALA A 204 -10.69 -7.86 18.69
C ALA A 204 -11.68 -8.63 17.81
N ASN A 205 -11.62 -8.46 16.47
CA ASN A 205 -12.50 -9.15 15.53
C ASN A 205 -11.93 -10.51 15.08
N CYS A 206 -10.60 -10.67 15.13
CA CYS A 206 -9.91 -11.88 14.74
C CYS A 206 -8.88 -12.29 15.82
N PRO A 207 -9.33 -12.75 17.00
CA PRO A 207 -8.44 -13.06 18.13
C PRO A 207 -7.39 -14.12 17.82
N SER A 208 -7.68 -15.07 16.93
CA SER A 208 -6.75 -16.12 16.51
C SER A 208 -5.55 -15.61 15.71
N LEU A 209 -5.60 -14.36 15.21
CA LEU A 209 -4.47 -13.63 14.59
C LEU A 209 -3.88 -12.54 15.50
N ALA A 210 -4.30 -12.41 16.75
CA ALA A 210 -3.68 -11.48 17.68
C ALA A 210 -2.21 -11.86 17.93
N GLY A 211 -1.30 -10.90 17.82
CA GLY A 211 0.13 -11.14 17.94
C GLY A 211 0.79 -11.87 16.76
N LYS A 212 0.07 -12.13 15.68
CA LYS A 212 0.57 -12.76 14.45
C LYS A 212 0.53 -11.75 13.30
N PRO A 213 1.48 -11.82 12.34
CA PRO A 213 1.56 -10.87 11.23
C PRO A 213 0.38 -11.04 10.25
N LYS A 214 -0.19 -9.89 9.86
CA LYS A 214 -1.26 -9.73 8.87
C LYS A 214 -0.76 -8.86 7.74
N MET A 215 -0.52 -9.43 6.57
CA MET A 215 0.17 -8.80 5.44
C MET A 215 -0.79 -8.57 4.28
N PHE A 216 -0.98 -7.30 3.90
CA PHE A 216 -1.87 -6.89 2.83
C PHE A 216 -1.05 -6.28 1.68
N PHE A 217 -1.16 -6.85 0.48
CA PHE A 217 -0.50 -6.35 -0.73
C PHE A 217 -1.56 -5.86 -1.70
N ILE A 218 -1.49 -4.58 -2.10
CA ILE A 218 -2.54 -3.94 -2.88
C ILE A 218 -1.99 -3.44 -4.22
N GLN A 219 -2.31 -4.16 -5.30
CA GLN A 219 -2.06 -3.75 -6.67
C GLN A 219 -3.26 -2.99 -7.21
N ALA A 220 -3.26 -1.67 -7.03
CA ALA A 220 -4.26 -0.75 -7.56
C ALA A 220 -3.66 0.66 -7.67
N CYS A 221 -4.19 1.48 -8.58
CA CYS A 221 -3.88 2.91 -8.59
C CYS A 221 -4.47 3.59 -7.36
N ARG A 222 -3.81 4.61 -6.86
CA ARG A 222 -4.23 5.42 -5.71
C ARG A 222 -4.54 6.86 -6.10
N GLY A 223 -4.68 7.14 -7.40
CA GLY A 223 -4.96 8.44 -7.97
C GLY A 223 -4.61 8.47 -9.45
N GLU A 224 -4.54 9.67 -10.00
CA GLU A 224 -4.27 9.93 -11.41
C GLU A 224 -3.05 10.86 -11.61
N ASP A 225 -2.22 11.02 -10.59
CA ASP A 225 -0.99 11.78 -10.69
C ASP A 225 0.15 10.91 -11.25
N ALA A 226 1.08 11.56 -11.94
CA ALA A 226 2.20 10.95 -12.61
C ALA A 226 3.51 11.58 -12.11
N ASP A 227 4.51 10.75 -11.83
CA ASP A 227 5.79 11.14 -11.26
C ASP A 227 6.89 11.05 -12.33
N LYS A 228 7.41 12.20 -12.77
CA LYS A 228 8.51 12.28 -13.75
C LYS A 228 9.87 11.95 -13.16
N GLY A 229 9.98 11.77 -11.87
CA GLY A 229 11.24 11.49 -11.19
C GLY A 229 12.19 12.68 -11.14
N VAL A 230 13.35 12.43 -10.54
CA VAL A 230 14.49 13.37 -10.45
C VAL A 230 15.78 12.67 -10.81
N GLN A 231 16.59 13.31 -11.67
CA GLN A 231 17.89 12.77 -12.06
C GLN A 231 18.91 12.94 -10.93
N LEU A 232 19.40 11.83 -10.37
CA LEU A 232 20.47 11.85 -9.37
C LEU A 232 21.84 11.83 -10.05
N LYS A 233 22.73 12.77 -9.66
CA LYS A 233 24.12 12.80 -10.11
C LYS A 233 24.99 12.02 -9.11
N ALA A 234 25.90 11.19 -9.62
CA ALA A 234 26.82 10.38 -8.81
C ALA A 234 27.72 11.26 -7.90
N ARG A 235 27.83 10.89 -6.61
CA ARG A 235 28.81 11.46 -5.67
C ARG A 235 29.85 10.38 -5.29
N PRO A 236 31.09 10.76 -4.92
CA PRO A 236 32.09 9.79 -4.43
C PRO A 236 31.63 9.16 -3.10
N ARG A 237 31.87 7.86 -2.94
CA ARG A 237 31.45 7.05 -1.79
C ARG A 237 32.21 7.46 -0.50
N GLY A 238 31.43 7.70 0.58
CA GLY A 238 31.92 7.71 1.97
C GLY A 238 31.68 6.33 2.63
N LEU A 239 32.55 5.97 3.56
CA LEU A 239 32.57 4.68 4.27
C LEU A 239 31.37 4.49 5.20
N ALA A 240 30.83 3.26 5.23
CA ALA A 240 29.74 2.86 6.10
C ALA A 240 30.25 2.40 7.49
N VAL A 241 29.52 2.76 8.55
CA VAL A 241 29.78 2.35 9.93
C VAL A 241 28.75 1.28 10.34
N LYS A 242 29.22 0.18 10.97
CA LYS A 242 28.38 -0.88 11.56
C LYS A 242 28.31 -0.69 13.08
N THR A 243 27.14 -0.95 13.67
CA THR A 243 26.94 -0.97 15.13
C THR A 243 26.33 -2.32 15.55
N ASP A 244 26.89 -2.93 16.60
CA ASP A 244 26.40 -4.16 17.23
C ASP A 244 25.61 -3.82 18.51
N SER A 245 24.48 -4.49 18.73
CA SER A 245 23.65 -4.34 19.95
C SER A 245 23.52 -5.65 20.70
N PRO A 246 23.52 -5.65 22.05
CA PRO A 246 23.50 -6.86 22.87
C PRO A 246 22.09 -7.41 23.10
N HIS A 247 21.98 -8.75 23.18
CA HIS A 247 20.79 -9.50 23.55
C HIS A 247 20.52 -9.48 25.06
N ILE A 248 19.26 -9.21 25.44
CA ILE A 248 18.78 -9.33 26.82
C ILE A 248 17.68 -10.39 26.87
N THR A 249 17.90 -11.44 27.67
CA THR A 249 16.89 -12.46 27.96
C THR A 249 16.13 -12.10 29.23
N GLN A 250 14.81 -11.88 29.12
CA GLN A 250 13.91 -11.70 30.24
C GLN A 250 12.74 -12.68 30.16
N GLN A 251 12.21 -13.11 31.33
CA GLN A 251 11.06 -14.01 31.44
C GLN A 251 9.81 -13.37 30.84
N ASP A 252 9.06 -14.18 30.09
CA ASP A 252 7.83 -13.77 29.43
C ASP A 252 6.70 -13.55 30.44
N LYS A 253 6.24 -12.29 30.55
CA LYS A 253 5.04 -11.89 31.30
C LYS A 253 3.91 -11.63 30.30
N GLU A 254 2.67 -11.85 30.72
CA GLU A 254 1.49 -11.45 29.95
C GLU A 254 1.52 -9.95 29.62
N TYR A 255 1.16 -9.58 28.40
CA TYR A 255 1.17 -8.21 27.92
C TYR A 255 -0.03 -7.95 26.98
N ALA A 256 -0.43 -6.68 26.87
CA ALA A 256 -1.47 -6.25 25.95
C ALA A 256 -0.86 -5.59 24.71
N ILE A 257 -1.50 -5.76 23.57
CA ILE A 257 -1.11 -5.12 22.30
C ILE A 257 -2.24 -4.21 21.79
N PRO A 258 -1.93 -3.14 21.02
CA PRO A 258 -2.94 -2.35 20.34
C PRO A 258 -3.78 -3.18 19.37
N LEU A 259 -5.05 -2.81 19.14
CA LEU A 259 -5.95 -3.55 18.25
C LEU A 259 -5.44 -3.69 16.82
N TYR A 260 -4.76 -2.67 16.30
CA TYR A 260 -4.18 -2.65 14.95
C TYR A 260 -2.68 -2.96 14.93
N ALA A 261 -2.14 -3.59 15.97
CA ALA A 261 -0.78 -4.11 15.94
C ALA A 261 -0.62 -5.26 14.94
N ASP A 262 0.60 -5.53 14.55
CA ASP A 262 1.01 -6.66 13.69
C ASP A 262 0.42 -6.61 12.27
N MET A 263 0.13 -5.43 11.75
CA MET A 263 -0.38 -5.24 10.39
C MET A 263 0.68 -4.61 9.48
N LEU A 264 0.73 -5.10 8.24
CA LEU A 264 1.54 -4.55 7.17
C LEU A 264 0.67 -4.36 5.93
N MET A 265 0.65 -3.16 5.38
CA MET A 265 0.01 -2.84 4.11
C MET A 265 1.07 -2.32 3.14
N MET A 266 1.22 -2.97 1.99
CA MET A 266 2.09 -2.47 0.92
C MET A 266 1.29 -2.24 -0.35
N TRP A 267 1.36 -1.01 -0.83
CA TRP A 267 0.69 -0.52 -2.02
C TRP A 267 1.63 -0.48 -3.21
N ALA A 268 1.09 -0.73 -4.38
CA ALA A 268 1.84 -0.65 -5.63
C ALA A 268 2.40 0.73 -5.92
N SER A 269 1.75 1.80 -5.44
CA SER A 269 2.16 3.18 -5.67
C SER A 269 2.00 4.04 -4.43
N TYR A 270 2.64 5.21 -4.43
CA TYR A 270 2.42 6.25 -3.44
C TYR A 270 1.00 6.84 -3.57
N THR A 271 0.46 7.40 -2.48
CA THR A 271 -0.87 8.04 -2.45
C THR A 271 -0.99 9.10 -3.55
N GLY A 272 -2.10 9.08 -4.28
CA GLY A 272 -2.36 9.99 -5.41
C GLY A 272 -1.84 9.49 -6.75
N MET A 273 -0.92 8.52 -6.80
CA MET A 273 -0.16 8.14 -8.00
C MET A 273 -0.73 6.93 -8.73
N TYR A 274 -0.41 6.82 -10.02
CA TYR A 274 -0.64 5.64 -10.83
C TYR A 274 0.18 4.44 -10.35
N ALA A 275 -0.40 3.24 -10.52
CA ALA A 275 0.31 1.97 -10.49
C ALA A 275 0.35 1.39 -11.91
N PHE A 276 1.55 1.20 -12.43
CA PHE A 276 1.77 0.81 -13.82
C PHE A 276 1.79 -0.70 -14.02
N LYS A 277 1.50 -1.09 -15.26
CA LYS A 277 1.68 -2.44 -15.80
C LYS A 277 2.47 -2.35 -17.11
N SER A 278 3.29 -3.34 -17.40
CA SER A 278 4.10 -3.39 -18.60
C SER A 278 3.83 -4.68 -19.37
N GLY A 279 3.82 -4.58 -20.70
CA GLY A 279 3.86 -5.73 -21.62
C GLY A 279 5.16 -5.84 -22.38
N ASN A 280 6.10 -4.90 -22.14
CA ASN A 280 7.38 -4.80 -22.80
C ASN A 280 8.52 -4.85 -21.76
N SER A 281 9.75 -5.04 -22.18
CA SER A 281 10.95 -5.02 -21.29
C SER A 281 11.05 -6.14 -20.24
N GLY A 282 10.50 -7.34 -20.50
CA GLY A 282 10.66 -8.50 -19.61
C GLY A 282 9.69 -8.53 -18.41
N ILE A 283 8.85 -7.51 -18.26
CA ILE A 283 7.78 -7.46 -17.24
C ILE A 283 6.44 -7.69 -17.95
N ASN A 284 5.85 -8.88 -17.79
CA ASN A 284 4.52 -9.20 -18.32
C ASN A 284 3.50 -9.05 -17.20
N GLY A 285 3.03 -7.84 -16.89
CA GLY A 285 2.05 -7.63 -15.83
C GLY A 285 2.27 -6.39 -15.00
N SER A 286 1.78 -6.43 -13.78
CA SER A 286 1.93 -5.33 -12.83
C SER A 286 3.36 -5.22 -12.32
N VAL A 287 3.96 -4.05 -12.47
CA VAL A 287 5.36 -3.79 -12.12
C VAL A 287 5.64 -4.12 -10.65
N PHE A 288 4.77 -3.69 -9.76
CA PHE A 288 4.89 -3.97 -8.33
C PHE A 288 4.90 -5.48 -8.03
N LEU A 289 3.92 -6.23 -8.57
CA LEU A 289 3.81 -7.66 -8.29
C LEU A 289 4.96 -8.46 -8.90
N HIS A 290 5.47 -8.03 -10.06
CA HIS A 290 6.68 -8.62 -10.64
C HIS A 290 7.86 -8.55 -9.67
N TYR A 291 8.19 -7.35 -9.17
CA TYR A 291 9.32 -7.20 -8.25
C TYR A 291 9.04 -7.78 -6.86
N LEU A 292 7.80 -7.69 -6.35
CA LEU A 292 7.42 -8.33 -5.09
C LEU A 292 7.68 -9.85 -5.14
N THR A 293 7.14 -10.52 -6.15
CA THR A 293 7.25 -11.98 -6.25
C THR A 293 8.67 -12.44 -6.57
N LYS A 294 9.44 -11.64 -7.33
CA LYS A 294 10.86 -11.87 -7.58
C LYS A 294 11.67 -11.84 -6.27
N VAL A 295 11.57 -10.75 -5.51
CA VAL A 295 12.32 -10.58 -4.27
C VAL A 295 11.93 -11.61 -3.22
N LEU A 296 10.63 -11.90 -3.05
CA LEU A 296 10.17 -12.97 -2.15
C LEU A 296 10.74 -14.34 -2.55
N GLY A 297 10.92 -14.61 -3.84
CA GLY A 297 11.50 -15.88 -4.31
C GLY A 297 13.02 -15.96 -4.14
N GLU A 298 13.73 -14.83 -4.18
CA GLU A 298 15.20 -14.78 -4.12
C GLU A 298 15.73 -14.70 -2.67
N ASP A 299 15.07 -13.90 -1.81
CA ASP A 299 15.65 -13.49 -0.52
C ASP A 299 14.95 -14.11 0.70
N ALA A 300 13.83 -14.83 0.53
CA ALA A 300 13.04 -15.35 1.66
C ALA A 300 13.81 -16.26 2.63
N ASN A 301 14.89 -16.87 2.18
CA ASN A 301 15.75 -17.73 3.01
C ASN A 301 16.91 -16.96 3.67
N ASN A 302 17.06 -15.66 3.41
CA ASN A 302 18.21 -14.88 3.86
C ASN A 302 17.83 -13.65 4.68
N ASP A 303 16.72 -12.99 4.30
CA ASP A 303 16.35 -11.68 4.84
C ASP A 303 14.99 -11.73 5.54
N ASP A 304 14.79 -10.81 6.50
CA ASP A 304 13.46 -10.54 7.06
C ASP A 304 12.58 -9.81 6.04
N LEU A 305 11.26 -9.94 6.20
CA LEU A 305 10.29 -9.35 5.27
C LEU A 305 10.47 -7.84 5.09
N ALA A 306 10.76 -7.07 6.14
CA ALA A 306 10.89 -5.62 6.02
C ALA A 306 12.10 -5.24 5.13
N THR A 307 13.21 -5.95 5.26
CA THR A 307 14.38 -5.83 4.39
C THR A 307 14.04 -6.17 2.93
N MET A 308 13.31 -7.28 2.71
CA MET A 308 12.83 -7.65 1.38
C MET A 308 11.92 -6.58 0.76
N LEU A 309 10.96 -6.01 1.53
CA LEU A 309 10.05 -4.98 1.01
C LEU A 309 10.75 -3.65 0.71
N LEU A 310 11.82 -3.32 1.46
CA LEU A 310 12.70 -2.19 1.12
C LEU A 310 13.40 -2.44 -0.22
N ARG A 311 13.87 -3.67 -0.48
CA ARG A 311 14.43 -4.05 -1.78
C ARG A 311 13.38 -3.95 -2.88
N VAL A 312 12.15 -4.44 -2.68
CA VAL A 312 11.04 -4.28 -3.66
C VAL A 312 10.83 -2.81 -4.02
N THR A 313 10.77 -1.94 -3.03
CA THR A 313 10.60 -0.49 -3.24
C THR A 313 11.74 0.07 -4.10
N ARG A 314 12.98 -0.28 -3.81
CA ARG A 314 14.16 0.15 -4.57
C ARG A 314 14.14 -0.39 -6.01
N GLU A 315 13.86 -1.68 -6.20
CA GLU A 315 13.83 -2.30 -7.54
C GLU A 315 12.79 -1.61 -8.43
N VAL A 316 11.58 -1.35 -7.91
CA VAL A 316 10.55 -0.61 -8.66
C VAL A 316 11.01 0.82 -8.95
N ALA A 317 11.45 1.56 -7.95
CA ALA A 317 11.78 2.98 -8.09
C ALA A 317 12.97 3.23 -9.04
N VAL A 318 13.97 2.34 -9.01
CA VAL A 318 15.21 2.51 -9.81
C VAL A 318 15.02 1.97 -11.21
N HIS A 319 14.49 0.75 -11.34
CA HIS A 319 14.52 0.01 -12.61
C HIS A 319 13.27 0.18 -13.48
N TYR A 320 12.20 0.74 -12.93
CA TYR A 320 10.99 0.97 -13.73
C TYR A 320 10.89 2.41 -14.21
N GLU A 321 10.52 2.56 -15.47
CA GLU A 321 10.08 3.79 -16.11
C GLU A 321 9.03 3.43 -17.17
N SER A 322 7.94 4.20 -17.21
CA SER A 322 6.89 3.93 -18.17
C SER A 322 7.28 4.38 -19.57
N TYR A 323 6.88 3.60 -20.58
CA TYR A 323 7.09 3.92 -21.98
C TYR A 323 5.75 3.97 -22.70
N VAL A 324 5.21 5.16 -22.92
CA VAL A 324 3.91 5.43 -23.56
C VAL A 324 4.04 6.65 -24.49
N PRO A 325 4.84 6.57 -25.56
CA PRO A 325 5.28 7.75 -26.35
C PRO A 325 4.14 8.55 -26.97
N ASN A 326 2.94 7.96 -27.12
CA ASN A 326 1.75 8.65 -27.63
C ASN A 326 0.91 9.32 -26.51
N ASN A 327 1.34 9.27 -25.27
CA ASN A 327 0.65 9.89 -24.14
C ASN A 327 1.66 10.55 -23.19
N TYR A 328 1.91 11.84 -23.40
CA TYR A 328 2.88 12.62 -22.62
C TYR A 328 2.65 12.55 -21.09
N LYS A 329 1.39 12.46 -20.64
CA LYS A 329 1.09 12.33 -19.21
C LYS A 329 1.61 11.02 -18.63
N LEU A 330 1.55 9.92 -19.40
CA LEU A 330 1.89 8.57 -18.95
C LEU A 330 3.26 8.08 -19.39
N ASP A 331 3.97 8.83 -20.26
CA ASP A 331 5.31 8.48 -20.72
C ASP A 331 6.37 8.91 -19.71
N GLU A 332 7.49 8.21 -19.63
CA GLU A 332 8.65 8.51 -18.78
C GLU A 332 8.30 8.78 -17.31
N ASN A 333 7.36 8.02 -16.76
CA ASN A 333 7.00 8.14 -15.34
C ASN A 333 7.65 7.06 -14.49
N LYS A 334 7.98 7.42 -13.27
CA LYS A 334 8.48 6.54 -12.22
C LYS A 334 7.33 6.00 -11.38
N GLN A 335 7.61 4.92 -10.65
CA GLN A 335 6.68 4.35 -9.67
C GLN A 335 7.44 4.03 -8.40
N VAL A 336 6.85 4.32 -7.25
CA VAL A 336 7.40 3.93 -5.95
C VAL A 336 6.31 3.27 -5.10
N PRO A 337 6.47 1.99 -4.71
CA PRO A 337 5.59 1.33 -3.76
C PRO A 337 5.66 1.99 -2.38
N GLN A 338 4.54 1.98 -1.66
CA GLN A 338 4.46 2.53 -0.32
C GLN A 338 4.12 1.44 0.70
N THR A 339 4.90 1.34 1.78
CA THR A 339 4.65 0.43 2.90
C THR A 339 4.14 1.22 4.11
N MET A 340 3.04 0.75 4.71
CA MET A 340 2.54 1.16 6.01
C MET A 340 2.61 -0.05 6.95
N SER A 341 3.23 0.08 8.11
CA SER A 341 3.46 -1.05 9.01
C SER A 341 3.24 -0.69 10.47
N THR A 342 2.55 -1.57 11.16
CA THR A 342 2.44 -1.64 12.63
C THR A 342 3.00 -2.97 13.13
N LEU A 343 3.85 -3.62 12.33
CA LEU A 343 4.59 -4.81 12.77
C LEU A 343 5.49 -4.46 13.94
N MET A 344 5.43 -5.27 14.98
CA MET A 344 6.26 -5.08 16.17
C MET A 344 7.53 -5.95 16.15
N ARG A 345 7.64 -6.88 15.19
CA ARG A 345 8.69 -7.91 15.14
C ARG A 345 9.09 -8.19 13.69
N LYS A 346 10.24 -8.80 13.52
CA LYS A 346 10.71 -9.31 12.23
C LYS A 346 9.98 -10.57 11.83
N ILE A 347 9.76 -10.73 10.52
CA ILE A 347 9.17 -11.92 9.91
C ILE A 347 10.25 -12.61 9.09
N TYR A 348 10.54 -13.87 9.40
CA TYR A 348 11.41 -14.74 8.61
C TYR A 348 10.59 -15.92 8.09
N PHE A 349 10.83 -16.35 6.86
CA PHE A 349 10.08 -17.44 6.23
C PHE A 349 10.84 -18.78 6.21
N PHE A 350 12.03 -18.83 6.77
CA PHE A 350 12.87 -20.03 6.90
C PHE A 350 12.86 -20.64 8.29
#